data_92b4f9427eea71c1e4c415d116f5d31d
#
_entry.id   92b4f9427eea71c1e4c415d116f5d31d
#
_cell.length_a   1.000
_cell.length_b   1.000
_cell.length_c   1.000
_cell.angle_alpha   90.00
_cell.angle_beta   90.00
_cell.angle_gamma   90.00
#
_symmetry.space_group_name_H-M   'P 1'
#
loop_
_entity.id
_entity.type
_entity.pdbx_description
1 polymer ?
#
loop_
_entity_poly.entity_id
_entity_poly.type
_entity_poly.pdbx_seq_one_letter_code
_entity_poly.pdbx_strand_id
1 'polypeptide(L)'
;MSTEKIPVVSKKVLIPFILVTLLFALWGFANAVTDPMVQAFKKVLELSNSQAAWVQMAFYGGYFCMALPAAMFMRKYSYKTGILIGLALYAVGALLFYPAADSESFMFFCLGLYVLTFGLAFLETAANPYALAMGAKETATQRLNLAQAFNPVGLIAGLVVAQQFVLKNLQSDDVKSYVLENYKGSQLKEYFLSNFDPSKVAVEEVEKLEKYKNIFQ
;
A
#
# COMPACT_ATOMS: atom_id res chain seq x y z
N MET A 1 -45.08 14.60 23.06
CA MET A 1 -43.76 15.17 22.71
C MET A 1 -43.28 14.48 21.46
N SER A 2 -43.33 15.11 20.30
CA SER A 2 -42.74 14.56 19.09
C SER A 2 -41.24 14.64 19.24
N THR A 3 -40.59 13.52 19.43
CA THR A 3 -39.14 13.42 19.38
C THR A 3 -38.71 13.66 17.94
N GLU A 4 -38.38 14.88 17.60
CA GLU A 4 -37.81 15.25 16.31
C GLU A 4 -36.51 14.44 16.14
N LYS A 5 -36.50 13.49 15.21
CA LYS A 5 -35.34 12.63 14.97
C LYS A 5 -34.18 13.47 14.44
N ILE A 6 -33.17 13.65 15.28
CA ILE A 6 -31.94 14.36 14.88
C ILE A 6 -31.29 13.58 13.73
N PRO A 7 -31.10 14.17 12.54
CA PRO A 7 -30.51 13.46 11.41
C PRO A 7 -29.04 13.14 11.68
N VAL A 8 -28.60 11.94 11.30
CA VAL A 8 -27.20 11.50 11.40
C VAL A 8 -26.28 12.43 10.63
N VAL A 9 -26.70 12.85 9.44
CA VAL A 9 -25.99 13.81 8.59
C VAL A 9 -26.97 14.90 8.16
N SER A 10 -26.66 16.15 8.45
CA SER A 10 -27.50 17.29 8.00
C SER A 10 -27.20 17.60 6.53
N LYS A 11 -28.21 18.15 5.81
CA LYS A 11 -28.05 18.54 4.40
C LYS A 11 -26.90 19.52 4.17
N LYS A 12 -26.57 20.36 5.16
CA LYS A 12 -25.50 21.37 5.08
C LYS A 12 -24.07 20.74 5.01
N VAL A 13 -23.89 19.58 5.60
CA VAL A 13 -22.57 18.88 5.68
C VAL A 13 -22.55 17.59 4.86
N LEU A 14 -23.58 17.33 4.05
CA LEU A 14 -23.71 16.10 3.28
C LEU A 14 -22.53 15.89 2.31
N ILE A 15 -22.16 16.92 1.55
CA ILE A 15 -21.06 16.85 0.59
C ILE A 15 -19.71 16.60 1.29
N PRO A 16 -19.30 17.38 2.31
CA PRO A 16 -18.10 17.07 3.07
C PRO A 16 -18.13 15.67 3.69
N PHE A 17 -19.26 15.22 4.18
CA PHE A 17 -19.39 13.88 4.75
C PHE A 17 -19.20 12.77 3.70
N ILE A 18 -19.78 12.92 2.51
CA ILE A 18 -19.56 11.98 1.39
C ILE A 18 -18.08 11.93 1.03
N LEU A 19 -17.40 13.08 0.96
CA LEU A 19 -15.96 13.11 0.65
C LEU A 19 -15.12 12.39 1.71
N VAL A 20 -15.43 12.58 3.00
CA VAL A 20 -14.74 11.88 4.08
C VAL A 20 -15.06 10.37 4.04
N THR A 21 -16.28 9.99 3.78
CA THR A 21 -16.68 8.58 3.62
C THR A 21 -15.92 7.93 2.47
N LEU A 22 -15.76 8.65 1.34
CA LEU A 22 -14.96 8.19 0.21
C LEU A 22 -13.47 8.03 0.58
N LEU A 23 -12.92 8.91 1.43
CA LEU A 23 -11.56 8.77 1.93
C LEU A 23 -11.39 7.46 2.73
N PHE A 24 -12.36 7.07 3.56
CA PHE A 24 -12.33 5.79 4.27
C PHE A 24 -12.34 4.60 3.30
N ALA A 25 -13.15 4.66 2.24
CA ALA A 25 -13.15 3.63 1.20
C ALA A 25 -11.80 3.57 0.46
N LEU A 26 -11.27 4.71 0.04
CA LEU A 26 -9.96 4.80 -0.63
C LEU A 26 -8.82 4.34 0.27
N TRP A 27 -8.89 4.60 1.56
CA TRP A 27 -7.93 4.11 2.53
C TRP A 27 -7.96 2.57 2.65
N GLY A 28 -9.14 1.98 2.77
CA GLY A 28 -9.28 0.51 2.73
C GLY A 28 -8.73 -0.09 1.44
N PHE A 29 -9.03 0.55 0.30
CA PHE A 29 -8.50 0.16 -1.01
C PHE A 29 -6.96 0.22 -1.04
N ALA A 30 -6.38 1.32 -0.59
CA ALA A 30 -4.94 1.53 -0.60
C ALA A 30 -4.21 0.47 0.26
N ASN A 31 -4.71 0.20 1.47
CA ASN A 31 -4.15 -0.84 2.34
C ASN A 31 -4.22 -2.22 1.68
N ALA A 32 -5.35 -2.56 1.05
CA ALA A 32 -5.54 -3.84 0.39
C ALA A 32 -4.63 -4.05 -0.83
N VAL A 33 -4.23 -2.97 -1.51
CA VAL A 33 -3.27 -3.03 -2.63
C VAL A 33 -1.82 -3.05 -2.11
N THR A 34 -1.54 -2.32 -1.02
CA THR A 34 -0.19 -2.19 -0.47
C THR A 34 0.37 -3.53 0.02
N ASP A 35 -0.42 -4.33 0.73
CA ASP A 35 0.02 -5.61 1.28
C ASP A 35 0.49 -6.60 0.19
N PRO A 36 -0.28 -6.90 -0.88
CA PRO A 36 0.19 -7.70 -2.01
C PRO A 36 1.38 -7.09 -2.73
N MET A 37 1.45 -5.76 -2.85
CA MET A 37 2.58 -5.08 -3.46
C MET A 37 3.87 -5.28 -2.66
N VAL A 38 3.81 -5.19 -1.32
CA VAL A 38 4.94 -5.50 -0.44
C VAL A 38 5.40 -6.96 -0.62
N GLN A 39 4.45 -7.90 -0.73
CA GLN A 39 4.77 -9.31 -1.01
C GLN A 39 5.43 -9.48 -2.39
N ALA A 40 4.95 -8.77 -3.40
CA ALA A 40 5.53 -8.76 -4.73
C ALA A 40 6.98 -8.26 -4.71
N PHE A 41 7.24 -7.12 -4.07
CA PHE A 41 8.60 -6.58 -3.91
C PHE A 41 9.52 -7.52 -3.13
N LYS A 42 9.00 -8.16 -2.06
CA LYS A 42 9.75 -9.16 -1.30
C LYS A 42 10.23 -10.30 -2.20
N LYS A 43 9.40 -10.77 -3.12
CA LYS A 43 9.73 -11.83 -4.06
C LYS A 43 10.70 -11.36 -5.15
N VAL A 44 10.39 -10.22 -5.78
CA VAL A 44 11.19 -9.67 -6.89
C VAL A 44 12.61 -9.29 -6.44
N LEU A 45 12.74 -8.68 -5.26
CA LEU A 45 14.04 -8.27 -4.70
C LEU A 45 14.71 -9.39 -3.90
N GLU A 46 14.15 -10.60 -3.85
CA GLU A 46 14.68 -11.76 -3.09
C GLU A 46 15.07 -11.42 -1.65
N LEU A 47 14.19 -10.66 -0.96
CA LEU A 47 14.49 -10.13 0.36
C LEU A 47 14.66 -11.26 1.39
N SER A 48 15.74 -11.21 2.14
CA SER A 48 15.94 -12.04 3.33
C SER A 48 14.86 -11.75 4.40
N ASN A 49 14.69 -12.67 5.35
CA ASN A 49 13.76 -12.48 6.46
C ASN A 49 14.06 -11.21 7.27
N SER A 50 15.35 -10.86 7.42
CA SER A 50 15.76 -9.63 8.10
C SER A 50 15.34 -8.37 7.32
N GLN A 51 15.50 -8.37 6.00
CA GLN A 51 15.06 -7.25 5.14
C GLN A 51 13.53 -7.13 5.14
N ALA A 52 12.80 -8.26 5.16
CA ALA A 52 11.35 -8.24 5.29
C ALA A 52 10.90 -7.60 6.62
N ALA A 53 11.64 -7.80 7.71
CA ALA A 53 11.37 -7.12 8.98
C ALA A 53 11.58 -5.60 8.88
N TRP A 54 12.56 -5.12 8.11
CA TRP A 54 12.76 -3.69 7.84
C TRP A 54 11.59 -3.06 7.07
N VAL A 55 10.95 -3.80 6.17
CA VAL A 55 9.74 -3.34 5.48
C VAL A 55 8.61 -3.08 6.49
N GLN A 56 8.38 -4.02 7.42
CA GLN A 56 7.41 -3.84 8.48
C GLN A 56 7.78 -2.66 9.40
N MET A 57 9.06 -2.52 9.73
CA MET A 57 9.56 -1.41 10.54
C MET A 57 9.37 -0.06 9.81
N ALA A 58 9.57 0.02 8.51
CA ALA A 58 9.32 1.21 7.72
C ALA A 58 7.83 1.59 7.76
N PHE A 59 6.93 0.62 7.60
CA PHE A 59 5.49 0.84 7.62
C PHE A 59 5.01 1.31 9.01
N TYR A 60 5.20 0.49 10.03
CA TYR A 60 4.72 0.81 11.39
C TYR A 60 5.52 1.93 12.05
N GLY A 61 6.82 2.04 11.74
CA GLY A 61 7.67 3.15 12.19
C GLY A 61 7.21 4.49 11.64
N GLY A 62 6.76 4.54 10.38
CA GLY A 62 6.16 5.73 9.79
C GLY A 62 4.91 6.18 10.54
N TYR A 63 4.00 5.26 10.84
CA TYR A 63 2.83 5.55 11.68
C TYR A 63 3.22 6.07 13.07
N PHE A 64 4.13 5.38 13.75
CA PHE A 64 4.58 5.76 15.08
C PHE A 64 5.20 7.17 15.10
N CYS A 65 6.11 7.45 14.18
CA CYS A 65 6.79 8.74 14.13
C CYS A 65 5.83 9.89 13.80
N MET A 66 4.84 9.67 12.94
CA MET A 66 3.98 10.74 12.44
C MET A 66 2.69 10.93 13.26
N ALA A 67 2.30 9.98 14.11
CA ALA A 67 1.06 10.08 14.89
C ALA A 67 1.02 11.35 15.77
N LEU A 68 2.09 11.62 16.53
CA LEU A 68 2.17 12.81 17.38
C LEU A 68 2.28 14.11 16.59
N PRO A 69 3.18 14.26 15.58
CA PRO A 69 3.23 15.45 14.73
C PRO A 69 1.90 15.73 14.03
N ALA A 70 1.22 14.72 13.52
CA ALA A 70 -0.09 14.88 12.89
C ALA A 70 -1.12 15.41 13.88
N ALA A 71 -1.22 14.83 15.09
CA ALA A 71 -2.14 15.30 16.12
C ALA A 71 -1.85 16.74 16.56
N MET A 72 -0.58 17.11 16.74
CA MET A 72 -0.16 18.48 17.04
C MET A 72 -0.52 19.45 15.92
N PHE A 73 -0.32 19.03 14.67
CA PHE A 73 -0.70 19.80 13.50
C PHE A 73 -2.21 20.10 13.45
N MET A 74 -3.06 19.07 13.73
CA MET A 74 -4.52 19.23 13.75
C MET A 74 -4.98 20.20 14.85
N ARG A 75 -4.28 20.26 15.97
CA ARG A 75 -4.59 21.22 17.05
C ARG A 75 -4.31 22.67 16.65
N LYS A 76 -3.33 22.90 15.78
CA LYS A 76 -2.90 24.26 15.34
C LYS A 76 -3.64 24.72 14.07
N TYR A 77 -3.93 23.79 13.19
CA TYR A 77 -4.55 24.06 11.90
C TYR A 77 -5.93 23.38 11.80
N SER A 78 -6.46 23.17 10.60
CA SER A 78 -7.76 22.54 10.42
C SER A 78 -7.64 21.08 10.00
N TYR A 79 -8.68 20.29 10.26
CA TYR A 79 -8.80 18.93 9.75
C TYR A 79 -8.70 18.85 8.22
N LYS A 80 -9.31 19.82 7.52
CA LYS A 80 -9.21 19.92 6.05
C LYS A 80 -7.76 20.04 5.58
N THR A 81 -6.98 20.92 6.21
CA THR A 81 -5.56 21.10 5.88
C THR A 81 -4.76 19.81 6.17
N GLY A 82 -5.08 19.14 7.27
CA GLY A 82 -4.47 17.85 7.62
C GLY A 82 -4.75 16.77 6.59
N ILE A 83 -5.99 16.67 6.11
CA ILE A 83 -6.36 15.74 5.02
C ILE A 83 -5.58 16.06 3.75
N LEU A 84 -5.48 17.34 3.36
CA LEU A 84 -4.74 17.73 2.14
C LEU A 84 -3.24 17.39 2.24
N ILE A 85 -2.62 17.63 3.39
CA ILE A 85 -1.22 17.24 3.63
C ILE A 85 -1.06 15.72 3.63
N GLY A 86 -1.98 14.99 4.27
CA GLY A 86 -1.99 13.54 4.27
C GLY A 86 -2.07 12.97 2.86
N LEU A 87 -2.95 13.49 2.02
CA LEU A 87 -3.06 13.10 0.61
C LEU A 87 -1.81 13.44 -0.19
N ALA A 88 -1.21 14.61 0.03
CA ALA A 88 0.02 15.01 -0.64
C ALA A 88 1.20 14.09 -0.26
N LEU A 89 1.39 13.80 1.03
CA LEU A 89 2.41 12.86 1.50
C LEU A 89 2.19 11.45 0.95
N TYR A 90 0.93 10.98 0.94
CA TYR A 90 0.57 9.68 0.37
C TYR A 90 0.93 9.62 -1.12
N ALA A 91 0.58 10.66 -1.89
CA ALA A 91 0.90 10.74 -3.31
C ALA A 91 2.42 10.75 -3.57
N VAL A 92 3.17 11.53 -2.78
CA VAL A 92 4.66 11.56 -2.88
C VAL A 92 5.24 10.18 -2.55
N GLY A 93 4.77 9.54 -1.48
CA GLY A 93 5.20 8.18 -1.11
C GLY A 93 4.90 7.17 -2.21
N ALA A 94 3.71 7.23 -2.83
CA ALA A 94 3.34 6.37 -3.95
C ALA A 94 4.21 6.62 -5.20
N LEU A 95 4.55 7.87 -5.51
CA LEU A 95 5.43 8.22 -6.63
C LEU A 95 6.87 7.75 -6.42
N LEU A 96 7.35 7.62 -5.18
CA LEU A 96 8.67 7.10 -4.86
C LEU A 96 8.81 5.59 -5.19
N PHE A 97 7.72 4.85 -5.34
CA PHE A 97 7.80 3.46 -5.79
C PHE A 97 8.25 3.34 -7.26
N TYR A 98 8.03 4.37 -8.08
CA TYR A 98 8.49 4.34 -9.47
C TYR A 98 10.03 4.26 -9.57
N PRO A 99 10.81 5.21 -8.99
CA PRO A 99 12.27 5.09 -8.98
C PRO A 99 12.75 3.88 -8.16
N ALA A 100 12.01 3.43 -7.15
CA ALA A 100 12.35 2.23 -6.40
C ALA A 100 12.28 0.97 -7.28
N ALA A 101 11.30 0.89 -8.17
CA ALA A 101 11.15 -0.21 -9.11
C ALA A 101 12.21 -0.14 -10.22
N ASP A 102 12.44 1.05 -10.78
CA ASP A 102 13.41 1.27 -11.87
C ASP A 102 14.86 0.97 -11.44
N SER A 103 15.22 1.35 -10.21
CA SER A 103 16.55 1.11 -9.64
C SER A 103 16.68 -0.22 -8.88
N GLU A 104 15.62 -1.03 -8.81
CA GLU A 104 15.53 -2.25 -7.98
C GLU A 104 16.06 -2.04 -6.53
N SER A 105 15.91 -0.83 -6.01
CA SER A 105 16.53 -0.42 -4.75
C SER A 105 15.62 -0.66 -3.56
N PHE A 106 16.03 -1.58 -2.70
CA PHE A 106 15.36 -1.85 -1.42
C PHE A 106 15.24 -0.60 -0.54
N MET A 107 16.26 0.25 -0.51
CA MET A 107 16.26 1.47 0.30
C MET A 107 15.23 2.49 -0.20
N PHE A 108 15.13 2.69 -1.51
CA PHE A 108 14.08 3.55 -2.09
C PHE A 108 12.68 3.00 -1.86
N PHE A 109 12.51 1.69 -1.90
CA PHE A 109 11.25 1.04 -1.57
C PHE A 109 10.83 1.32 -0.11
N CYS A 110 11.73 1.10 0.84
CA CYS A 110 11.47 1.39 2.26
C CYS A 110 11.18 2.89 2.50
N LEU A 111 11.89 3.79 1.82
CA LEU A 111 11.66 5.23 1.91
C LEU A 111 10.28 5.62 1.36
N GLY A 112 9.90 5.09 0.20
CA GLY A 112 8.57 5.29 -0.37
C GLY A 112 7.46 4.86 0.58
N LEU A 113 7.61 3.67 1.16
CA LEU A 113 6.67 3.11 2.13
C LEU A 113 6.59 3.97 3.40
N TYR A 114 7.72 4.44 3.91
CA TYR A 114 7.79 5.30 5.10
C TYR A 114 7.09 6.64 4.88
N VAL A 115 7.31 7.30 3.73
CA VAL A 115 6.65 8.57 3.38
C VAL A 115 5.15 8.34 3.14
N LEU A 116 4.77 7.25 2.48
CA LEU A 116 3.38 6.88 2.25
C LEU A 116 2.63 6.72 3.58
N THR A 117 3.22 6.04 4.55
CA THR A 117 2.60 5.84 5.88
C THR A 117 2.53 7.13 6.69
N PHE A 118 3.40 8.11 6.46
CA PHE A 118 3.21 9.46 7.00
C PHE A 118 1.90 10.07 6.53
N GLY A 119 1.61 9.93 5.23
CA GLY A 119 0.34 10.38 4.66
C GLY A 119 -0.86 9.67 5.30
N LEU A 120 -0.79 8.35 5.44
CA LEU A 120 -1.85 7.57 6.10
C LEU A 120 -2.08 8.01 7.55
N ALA A 121 -1.02 8.23 8.33
CA ALA A 121 -1.13 8.70 9.71
C ALA A 121 -1.82 10.08 9.81
N PHE A 122 -1.51 11.00 8.89
CA PHE A 122 -2.20 12.29 8.80
C PHE A 122 -3.68 12.14 8.44
N LEU A 123 -3.99 11.31 7.45
CA LEU A 123 -5.37 11.06 7.01
C LEU A 123 -6.20 10.46 8.15
N GLU A 124 -5.69 9.45 8.82
CA GLU A 124 -6.38 8.79 9.93
C GLU A 124 -6.63 9.72 11.10
N THR A 125 -5.59 10.48 11.50
CA THR A 125 -5.67 11.45 12.60
C THR A 125 -6.65 12.59 12.29
N ALA A 126 -6.84 12.96 11.01
CA ALA A 126 -7.73 14.04 10.61
C ALA A 126 -9.16 13.58 10.32
N ALA A 127 -9.34 12.46 9.61
CA ALA A 127 -10.64 12.04 9.10
C ALA A 127 -11.60 11.58 10.21
N ASN A 128 -11.11 10.85 11.21
CA ASN A 128 -11.91 10.37 12.33
C ASN A 128 -12.57 11.51 13.13
N PRO A 129 -11.80 12.46 13.71
CA PRO A 129 -12.41 13.56 14.45
C PRO A 129 -13.19 14.52 13.53
N TYR A 130 -12.83 14.64 12.26
CA TYR A 130 -13.60 15.46 11.33
C TYR A 130 -14.99 14.87 11.07
N ALA A 131 -15.12 13.56 10.90
CA ALA A 131 -16.41 12.88 10.79
C ALA A 131 -17.27 13.09 12.05
N LEU A 132 -16.66 13.02 13.25
CA LEU A 132 -17.36 13.30 14.51
C LEU A 132 -17.85 14.75 14.60
N ALA A 133 -17.08 15.71 14.10
CA ALA A 133 -17.40 17.14 14.18
C ALA A 133 -18.45 17.63 13.17
N MET A 134 -18.83 16.80 12.18
CA MET A 134 -19.74 17.19 11.07
C MET A 134 -21.23 17.23 11.44
N GLY A 135 -21.61 17.43 12.70
CA GLY A 135 -23.03 17.53 13.06
C GLY A 135 -23.27 17.46 14.55
N ALA A 136 -24.51 17.09 14.93
CA ALA A 136 -24.93 17.02 16.33
C ALA A 136 -24.10 15.99 17.11
N LYS A 137 -23.82 16.28 18.39
CA LYS A 137 -23.01 15.39 19.27
C LYS A 137 -23.71 14.05 19.49
N GLU A 138 -25.03 14.06 19.58
CA GLU A 138 -25.89 12.91 19.83
C GLU A 138 -25.78 11.82 18.77
N THR A 139 -25.49 12.21 17.53
CA THR A 139 -25.33 11.30 16.36
C THR A 139 -23.88 11.16 15.91
N ALA A 140 -22.90 11.66 16.66
CA ALA A 140 -21.51 11.68 16.27
C ALA A 140 -20.93 10.27 16.03
N THR A 141 -21.16 9.34 16.95
CA THR A 141 -20.71 7.95 16.84
C THR A 141 -21.34 7.22 15.66
N GLN A 142 -22.64 7.44 15.42
CA GLN A 142 -23.35 6.87 14.26
C GLN A 142 -22.74 7.36 12.94
N ARG A 143 -22.40 8.64 12.88
CA ARG A 143 -21.74 9.26 11.72
C ARG A 143 -20.38 8.66 11.45
N LEU A 144 -19.55 8.50 12.49
CA LEU A 144 -18.24 7.89 12.36
C LEU A 144 -18.35 6.43 11.91
N ASN A 145 -19.21 5.64 12.54
CA ASN A 145 -19.44 4.26 12.17
C ASN A 145 -19.93 4.12 10.73
N LEU A 146 -20.84 5.02 10.30
CA LEU A 146 -21.30 5.05 8.91
C LEU A 146 -20.17 5.33 7.93
N ALA A 147 -19.30 6.30 8.21
CA ALA A 147 -18.17 6.61 7.36
C ALA A 147 -17.16 5.45 7.30
N GLN A 148 -16.82 4.87 8.46
CA GLN A 148 -15.89 3.75 8.56
C GLN A 148 -16.42 2.46 7.93
N ALA A 149 -17.73 2.26 7.85
CA ALA A 149 -18.34 1.09 7.19
C ALA A 149 -17.97 0.98 5.70
N PHE A 150 -17.52 2.06 5.08
CA PHE A 150 -17.05 2.07 3.69
C PHE A 150 -15.58 1.61 3.54
N ASN A 151 -14.82 1.56 4.62
CA ASN A 151 -13.44 1.06 4.57
C ASN A 151 -13.37 -0.42 4.11
N PRO A 152 -14.16 -1.37 4.65
CA PRO A 152 -14.19 -2.74 4.14
C PRO A 152 -14.63 -2.85 2.68
N VAL A 153 -15.51 -1.95 2.20
CA VAL A 153 -15.90 -1.93 0.79
C VAL A 153 -14.70 -1.59 -0.10
N GLY A 154 -13.92 -0.58 0.30
CA GLY A 154 -12.68 -0.24 -0.36
C GLY A 154 -11.65 -1.37 -0.32
N LEU A 155 -11.52 -2.05 0.82
CA LEU A 155 -10.62 -3.19 0.99
C LEU A 155 -10.96 -4.32 0.02
N ILE A 156 -12.23 -4.72 -0.10
CA ILE A 156 -12.66 -5.75 -1.06
C ILE A 156 -12.33 -5.34 -2.49
N ALA A 157 -12.65 -4.10 -2.88
CA ALA A 157 -12.31 -3.58 -4.20
C ALA A 157 -10.80 -3.60 -4.46
N GLY A 158 -10.00 -3.21 -3.47
CA GLY A 158 -8.52 -3.22 -3.53
C GLY A 158 -7.95 -4.63 -3.68
N LEU A 159 -8.48 -5.61 -2.97
CA LEU A 159 -8.08 -7.02 -3.10
C LEU A 159 -8.34 -7.56 -4.51
N VAL A 160 -9.50 -7.25 -5.09
CA VAL A 160 -9.84 -7.66 -6.46
C VAL A 160 -8.86 -7.03 -7.45
N VAL A 161 -8.57 -5.74 -7.32
CA VAL A 161 -7.60 -5.04 -8.18
C VAL A 161 -6.19 -5.61 -7.99
N ALA A 162 -5.75 -5.81 -6.75
CA ALA A 162 -4.44 -6.39 -6.45
C ALA A 162 -4.29 -7.79 -7.05
N GLN A 163 -5.31 -8.63 -6.94
CA GLN A 163 -5.30 -9.97 -7.51
C GLN A 163 -5.21 -9.95 -9.04
N GLN A 164 -5.98 -9.09 -9.70
CA GLN A 164 -6.03 -9.04 -11.17
C GLN A 164 -4.82 -8.37 -11.82
N PHE A 165 -4.27 -7.32 -11.19
CA PHE A 165 -3.23 -6.49 -11.80
C PHE A 165 -1.85 -6.69 -11.17
N VAL A 166 -1.76 -7.04 -9.90
CA VAL A 166 -0.47 -7.23 -9.23
C VAL A 166 -0.10 -8.72 -9.21
N LEU A 167 -0.90 -9.56 -8.56
CA LEU A 167 -0.53 -10.95 -8.33
C LEU A 167 -0.56 -11.78 -9.60
N LYS A 168 -1.51 -11.55 -10.51
CA LYS A 168 -1.61 -12.28 -11.78
C LYS A 168 -0.42 -12.00 -12.71
N ASN A 169 0.19 -10.81 -12.62
CA ASN A 169 1.34 -10.44 -13.43
C ASN A 169 2.68 -10.81 -12.76
N LEU A 170 2.67 -11.31 -11.53
CA LEU A 170 3.83 -11.92 -10.88
C LEU A 170 4.06 -13.33 -11.42
N GLN A 171 4.40 -13.43 -12.70
CA GLN A 171 4.61 -14.71 -13.41
C GLN A 171 5.81 -15.51 -12.90
N SER A 172 6.62 -14.94 -12.01
CA SER A 172 7.89 -15.55 -11.57
C SER A 172 7.72 -16.88 -10.83
N ASP A 173 6.62 -17.07 -10.08
CA ASP A 173 6.44 -18.29 -9.28
C ASP A 173 5.99 -19.49 -10.12
N ASP A 174 5.11 -19.28 -11.11
CA ASP A 174 4.61 -20.37 -11.96
C ASP A 174 5.69 -20.87 -12.90
N VAL A 175 6.47 -19.97 -13.50
CA VAL A 175 7.59 -20.33 -14.38
C VAL A 175 8.72 -20.96 -13.55
N LYS A 176 9.04 -20.39 -12.38
CA LYS A 176 10.08 -20.92 -11.49
C LYS A 176 9.71 -22.30 -10.95
N SER A 177 8.48 -22.50 -10.48
CA SER A 177 8.02 -23.80 -9.98
C SER A 177 7.95 -24.83 -11.12
N TYR A 178 7.44 -24.46 -12.28
CA TYR A 178 7.40 -25.32 -13.45
C TYR A 178 8.80 -25.76 -13.90
N VAL A 179 9.75 -24.82 -13.95
CA VAL A 179 11.13 -25.10 -14.35
C VAL A 179 11.84 -25.97 -13.32
N LEU A 180 11.66 -25.70 -12.02
CA LEU A 180 12.25 -26.50 -10.94
C LEU A 180 11.66 -27.92 -10.84
N GLU A 181 10.40 -28.09 -11.18
CA GLU A 181 9.70 -29.38 -11.15
C GLU A 181 10.05 -30.28 -12.34
N ASN A 182 10.22 -29.66 -13.53
CA ASN A 182 10.39 -30.40 -14.78
C ASN A 182 11.85 -30.53 -15.23
N TYR A 183 12.77 -29.70 -14.74
CA TYR A 183 14.17 -29.69 -15.16
C TYR A 183 15.11 -29.80 -13.96
N LYS A 184 15.98 -30.80 -13.94
CA LYS A 184 16.99 -31.02 -12.87
C LYS A 184 18.41 -31.03 -13.44
N GLY A 185 19.32 -30.35 -12.75
CA GLY A 185 20.75 -30.41 -13.08
C GLY A 185 21.11 -29.86 -14.45
N SER A 186 21.76 -30.70 -15.30
CA SER A 186 22.21 -30.29 -16.65
C SER A 186 21.09 -29.87 -17.60
N GLN A 187 19.90 -30.44 -17.45
CA GLN A 187 18.72 -30.11 -18.27
C GLN A 187 18.20 -28.67 -17.99
N LEU A 188 18.33 -28.18 -16.77
CA LEU A 188 17.98 -26.82 -16.40
C LEU A 188 18.86 -25.81 -17.16
N LYS A 189 20.17 -26.11 -17.24
CA LYS A 189 21.12 -25.29 -17.99
C LYS A 189 20.81 -25.26 -19.49
N GLU A 190 20.46 -26.40 -20.05
CA GLU A 190 20.13 -26.55 -21.49
C GLU A 190 18.83 -25.85 -21.85
N TYR A 191 17.80 -25.92 -20.96
CA TYR A 191 16.54 -25.18 -21.10
C TYR A 191 16.77 -23.67 -21.12
N PHE A 192 17.57 -23.12 -20.19
CA PHE A 192 17.87 -21.70 -20.16
C PHE A 192 18.69 -21.26 -21.40
N LEU A 193 19.68 -22.04 -21.80
CA LEU A 193 20.50 -21.74 -22.98
C LEU A 193 19.71 -21.82 -24.31
N SER A 194 18.69 -22.67 -24.40
CA SER A 194 17.87 -22.82 -25.61
C SER A 194 16.75 -21.80 -25.74
N ASN A 195 16.22 -21.29 -24.61
CA ASN A 195 15.07 -20.37 -24.61
C ASN A 195 15.46 -18.90 -24.40
N PHE A 196 16.71 -18.63 -23.97
CA PHE A 196 17.22 -17.28 -23.84
C PHE A 196 18.30 -17.02 -24.90
N ASP A 197 18.00 -16.13 -25.84
CA ASP A 197 18.98 -15.64 -26.79
C ASP A 197 20.01 -14.75 -26.05
N PRO A 198 21.28 -15.16 -25.93
CA PRO A 198 22.30 -14.41 -25.19
C PRO A 198 22.54 -13.01 -25.74
N SER A 199 22.17 -12.77 -27.00
CA SER A 199 22.29 -11.44 -27.65
C SER A 199 21.20 -10.46 -27.23
N LYS A 200 20.12 -10.93 -26.61
CA LYS A 200 18.96 -10.12 -26.15
C LYS A 200 18.92 -9.92 -24.65
N VAL A 201 19.75 -10.65 -23.91
CA VAL A 201 19.83 -10.55 -22.44
C VAL A 201 20.94 -9.54 -22.13
N ALA A 202 20.61 -8.47 -21.42
CA ALA A 202 21.61 -7.52 -20.94
C ALA A 202 22.64 -8.24 -20.06
N VAL A 203 23.88 -7.80 -20.07
CA VAL A 203 25.00 -8.41 -19.30
C VAL A 203 24.66 -8.59 -17.84
N GLU A 204 23.83 -7.72 -17.30
CA GLU A 204 23.32 -7.72 -15.92
C GLU A 204 22.36 -8.88 -15.60
N GLU A 205 21.58 -9.35 -16.60
CA GLU A 205 20.72 -10.53 -16.45
C GLU A 205 21.52 -11.84 -16.53
N VAL A 206 22.63 -11.85 -17.28
CA VAL A 206 23.55 -12.99 -17.31
C VAL A 206 24.22 -13.19 -15.95
N GLU A 207 24.58 -12.09 -15.28
CA GLU A 207 25.19 -12.12 -13.93
C GLU A 207 24.17 -12.58 -12.87
N LYS A 208 22.91 -12.18 -13.01
CA LYS A 208 21.79 -12.71 -12.20
C LYS A 208 21.59 -14.22 -12.44
N LEU A 209 21.63 -14.68 -13.68
CA LEU A 209 21.53 -16.10 -14.03
C LEU A 209 22.72 -16.93 -13.48
N GLU A 210 23.93 -16.38 -13.44
CA GLU A 210 25.09 -17.04 -12.80
C GLU A 210 24.93 -17.12 -11.28
N LYS A 211 24.35 -16.14 -10.65
CA LYS A 211 24.01 -16.17 -9.22
C LYS A 211 23.00 -17.27 -8.90
N TYR A 212 21.98 -17.46 -9.77
CA TYR A 212 21.04 -18.59 -9.64
C TYR A 212 21.72 -19.95 -9.81
N LYS A 213 22.71 -20.04 -10.69
CA LYS A 213 23.51 -21.27 -10.90
C LYS A 213 24.23 -21.71 -9.64
N ASN A 214 24.73 -20.75 -8.82
CA ASN A 214 25.42 -21.03 -7.57
C ASN A 214 24.50 -21.40 -6.40
N ILE A 215 23.21 -21.13 -6.51
CA ILE A 215 22.18 -21.50 -5.50
C ILE A 215 21.70 -22.95 -5.72
N PHE A 216 21.91 -23.51 -6.92
CA PHE A 216 21.47 -24.86 -7.31
C PHE A 216 22.61 -25.89 -7.39
N GLN A 217 23.86 -25.53 -7.02
CA GLN A 217 24.97 -26.46 -6.74
C GLN A 217 25.07 -26.77 -5.25
#